data_bd39db1aeb85ba78ad5ccd71281d6fad
#
_entry.id   bd39db1aeb85ba78ad5ccd71281d6fad
#
_cell.length_a   1.000
_cell.length_b   1.000
_cell.length_c   1.000
_cell.angle_alpha   90.00
_cell.angle_beta   90.00
_cell.angle_gamma   90.00
#
_symmetry.space_group_name_H-M   'P 1'
#
loop_
_entity.id
_entity.type
_entity.pdbx_description
1 polymer ?
#
loop_
_entity_poly.entity_id
_entity_poly.type
_entity_poly.pdbx_seq_one_letter_code
_entity_poly.pdbx_strand_id
1 'polypeptide(L)'
;VFNDLLDNKDLKIINGDIRDLNKLENFLENTNIIIHLACISNDPSYELNPNLGKDINFDCFPKLINKVKKYNIEQFIYASSSSVYGVKEENSVTEDLKAEPITDYSKFKLECEGILLNESAKYNKTIIRPATVCGYSERQRLDVIVNILTNHAYFNKKIIIHGGDQLRPNIHIDDMSESYLKVIENSEKSNNEIFNVGDENHSVKKLAEMVNLSCPDAQLIHEKIEDQRSYKISSEKIFNKIGFKTQKTISNAINDLVDAFKNKKLTNTFKDDQYYNIRIIKNNLKSLLND
;
A
#
# COMPACT_ATOMS: atom_id res chain seq x y z
N VAL A 1 -5.85 14.90 -5.83
CA VAL A 1 -5.99 13.92 -4.75
C VAL A 1 -6.94 14.40 -3.67
N PHE A 2 -6.91 15.68 -3.34
CA PHE A 2 -7.69 16.27 -2.24
C PHE A 2 -8.73 17.28 -2.71
N ASN A 3 -9.22 17.17 -3.97
CA ASN A 3 -10.08 18.20 -4.58
C ASN A 3 -11.33 18.50 -3.75
N ASP A 4 -11.95 17.43 -3.20
CA ASP A 4 -13.17 17.59 -2.38
C ASP A 4 -12.89 18.11 -0.95
N LEU A 5 -11.61 18.18 -0.57
CA LEU A 5 -11.16 18.62 0.75
C LEU A 5 -10.39 19.94 0.73
N LEU A 6 -10.18 20.55 -0.45
CA LEU A 6 -9.37 21.79 -0.56
C LEU A 6 -9.95 22.97 0.25
N ASP A 7 -11.26 22.99 0.43
CA ASP A 7 -11.96 24.02 1.22
C ASP A 7 -12.07 23.66 2.71
N ASN A 8 -11.56 22.47 3.11
CA ASN A 8 -11.55 22.07 4.51
C ASN A 8 -10.46 22.85 5.26
N LYS A 9 -10.88 23.67 6.23
CA LYS A 9 -9.97 24.51 7.04
C LYS A 9 -9.03 23.72 7.93
N ASP A 10 -9.40 22.48 8.25
CA ASP A 10 -8.62 21.58 9.09
C ASP A 10 -7.56 20.79 8.29
N LEU A 11 -7.61 20.86 6.94
CA LEU A 11 -6.63 20.23 6.07
C LEU A 11 -5.53 21.20 5.66
N LYS A 12 -4.29 20.88 6.03
CA LYS A 12 -3.09 21.59 5.57
C LYS A 12 -2.25 20.69 4.68
N ILE A 13 -2.15 21.05 3.40
CA ILE A 13 -1.32 20.33 2.42
C ILE A 13 0.04 21.00 2.30
N ILE A 14 1.11 20.22 2.46
CA ILE A 14 2.49 20.70 2.39
C ILE A 14 3.25 19.84 1.40
N ASN A 15 3.85 20.46 0.41
CA ASN A 15 4.74 19.81 -0.54
C ASN A 15 6.18 19.82 -0.02
N GLY A 16 6.80 18.64 0.03
CA GLY A 16 8.18 18.50 0.47
C GLY A 16 8.72 17.11 0.19
N ASP A 17 10.02 16.99 0.32
CA ASP A 17 10.72 15.71 0.28
C ASP A 17 10.89 15.18 1.72
N ILE A 18 10.66 13.88 1.91
CA ILE A 18 10.81 13.23 3.23
C ILE A 18 12.26 13.25 3.72
N ARG A 19 13.22 13.45 2.83
CA ARG A 19 14.64 13.58 3.16
C ARG A 19 14.98 14.95 3.77
N ASP A 20 14.16 15.99 3.48
CA ASP A 20 14.32 17.34 4.06
C ASP A 20 13.63 17.43 5.42
N LEU A 21 14.33 16.93 6.44
CA LEU A 21 13.82 16.90 7.81
C LEU A 21 13.66 18.30 8.44
N ASN A 22 14.28 19.34 7.90
CA ASN A 22 14.14 20.69 8.43
C ASN A 22 12.75 21.27 8.08
N LYS A 23 12.26 20.99 6.89
CA LYS A 23 10.87 21.34 6.53
C LYS A 23 9.85 20.62 7.40
N LEU A 24 10.08 19.35 7.72
CA LEU A 24 9.19 18.57 8.57
C LEU A 24 9.13 19.08 10.00
N GLU A 25 10.23 19.61 10.54
CA GLU A 25 10.33 20.07 11.92
C GLU A 25 9.24 21.07 12.31
N ASN A 26 8.92 22.01 11.43
CA ASN A 26 7.93 23.04 11.67
C ASN A 26 6.49 22.49 11.91
N PHE A 27 6.25 21.22 11.62
CA PHE A 27 4.95 20.58 11.76
C PHE A 27 4.88 19.62 12.94
N LEU A 28 6.03 19.10 13.38
CA LEU A 28 6.10 18.12 14.46
C LEU A 28 5.68 18.66 15.81
N GLU A 29 5.85 19.96 16.08
CA GLU A 29 5.49 20.59 17.36
C GLU A 29 3.99 20.45 17.70
N ASN A 30 3.12 20.45 16.68
CA ASN A 30 1.67 20.38 16.84
C ASN A 30 1.09 19.06 16.28
N THR A 31 1.91 18.02 16.20
CA THR A 31 1.51 16.72 15.69
C THR A 31 1.42 15.71 16.81
N ASN A 32 0.27 15.06 16.95
CA ASN A 32 0.06 13.98 17.92
C ASN A 32 0.27 12.61 17.26
N ILE A 33 -0.19 12.43 16.02
CA ILE A 33 -0.17 11.15 15.34
C ILE A 33 0.55 11.27 13.99
N ILE A 34 1.45 10.35 13.71
CA ILE A 34 2.13 10.25 12.43
C ILE A 34 1.73 8.95 11.75
N ILE A 35 1.19 9.05 10.53
CA ILE A 35 0.99 7.90 9.63
C ILE A 35 2.03 8.02 8.51
N HIS A 36 3.07 7.20 8.57
CA HIS A 36 4.17 7.24 7.59
C HIS A 36 3.86 6.33 6.39
N LEU A 37 3.37 6.95 5.31
CA LEU A 37 3.04 6.29 4.04
C LEU A 37 4.06 6.62 2.94
N ALA A 38 4.94 7.62 3.16
CA ALA A 38 5.86 8.11 2.15
C ALA A 38 6.87 7.03 1.75
N CYS A 39 6.87 6.63 0.49
CA CYS A 39 7.86 5.71 -0.09
C CYS A 39 7.75 5.66 -1.62
N ILE A 40 8.82 5.23 -2.27
CA ILE A 40 8.74 4.69 -3.63
C ILE A 40 8.14 3.28 -3.48
N SER A 41 6.85 3.16 -3.84
CA SER A 41 6.08 1.93 -3.62
C SER A 41 6.13 1.00 -4.82
N ASN A 42 6.14 -0.28 -4.57
CA ASN A 42 6.27 -1.45 -5.44
C ASN A 42 7.69 -1.67 -6.03
N ASP A 43 7.98 -2.93 -6.33
CA ASP A 43 9.29 -3.36 -6.83
C ASP A 43 9.66 -2.70 -8.18
N PRO A 44 8.78 -2.67 -9.21
CA PRO A 44 9.15 -2.09 -10.51
C PRO A 44 9.48 -0.59 -10.44
N SER A 45 8.84 0.17 -9.55
CA SER A 45 9.14 1.60 -9.37
C SER A 45 10.46 1.79 -8.60
N TYR A 46 10.72 0.93 -7.62
CA TYR A 46 11.95 0.93 -6.85
C TYR A 46 13.18 0.62 -7.76
N GLU A 47 13.05 -0.37 -8.62
CA GLU A 47 14.13 -0.83 -9.52
C GLU A 47 14.52 0.18 -10.61
N LEU A 48 13.72 1.23 -10.86
CA LEU A 48 14.11 2.31 -11.77
C LEU A 48 15.39 3.03 -11.31
N ASN A 49 15.58 3.18 -10.01
CA ASN A 49 16.78 3.71 -9.39
C ASN A 49 16.90 3.19 -7.95
N PRO A 50 17.58 2.05 -7.72
CA PRO A 50 17.70 1.44 -6.42
C PRO A 50 18.36 2.34 -5.36
N ASN A 51 19.31 3.21 -5.76
CA ASN A 51 19.97 4.14 -4.83
C ASN A 51 18.97 5.20 -4.32
N LEU A 52 18.18 5.78 -5.22
CA LEU A 52 17.12 6.71 -4.85
C LEU A 52 16.05 5.99 -4.01
N GLY A 53 15.68 4.77 -4.40
CA GLY A 53 14.76 3.92 -3.64
C GLY A 53 15.23 3.69 -2.21
N LYS A 54 16.52 3.34 -2.04
CA LYS A 54 17.14 3.16 -0.73
C LYS A 54 17.16 4.45 0.08
N ASP A 55 17.56 5.56 -0.51
CA ASP A 55 17.64 6.86 0.15
C ASP A 55 16.27 7.30 0.71
N ILE A 56 15.21 7.22 -0.11
CA ILE A 56 13.85 7.62 0.28
C ILE A 56 13.18 6.61 1.21
N ASN A 57 13.32 5.30 0.96
CA ASN A 57 12.58 4.30 1.71
C ASN A 57 13.29 3.86 3.00
N PHE A 58 14.61 3.99 3.06
CA PHE A 58 15.40 3.46 4.17
C PHE A 58 16.35 4.48 4.81
N ASP A 59 17.28 5.09 4.08
CA ASP A 59 18.35 5.90 4.68
C ASP A 59 17.83 7.18 5.40
N CYS A 60 16.67 7.71 4.96
CA CYS A 60 16.02 8.82 5.65
C CYS A 60 15.24 8.39 6.91
N PHE A 61 14.80 7.12 6.99
CA PHE A 61 13.91 6.67 8.06
C PHE A 61 14.52 6.76 9.47
N PRO A 62 15.72 6.26 9.76
CA PRO A 62 16.33 6.42 11.09
C PRO A 62 16.53 7.89 11.47
N LYS A 63 16.80 8.77 10.48
CA LYS A 63 16.92 10.21 10.70
C LYS A 63 15.56 10.82 11.09
N LEU A 64 14.50 10.41 10.39
CA LEU A 64 13.11 10.79 10.71
C LEU A 64 12.74 10.36 12.13
N ILE A 65 12.97 9.11 12.50
CA ILE A 65 12.68 8.58 13.83
C ILE A 65 13.44 9.35 14.91
N ASN A 66 14.75 9.63 14.69
CA ASN A 66 15.56 10.46 15.59
C ASN A 66 15.06 11.90 15.72
N LYS A 67 14.41 12.43 14.71
CA LYS A 67 13.77 13.76 14.76
C LYS A 67 12.46 13.70 15.53
N VAL A 68 11.58 12.78 15.16
CA VAL A 68 10.24 12.60 15.74
C VAL A 68 10.27 12.40 17.27
N LYS A 69 11.21 11.62 17.79
CA LYS A 69 11.31 11.35 19.23
C LYS A 69 11.59 12.57 20.12
N LYS A 70 11.94 13.70 19.53
CA LYS A 70 12.17 14.97 20.26
C LYS A 70 10.88 15.74 20.54
N TYR A 71 9.78 15.30 19.94
CA TYR A 71 8.45 15.95 20.01
C TYR A 71 7.46 15.12 20.81
N ASN A 72 6.34 15.74 21.19
CA ASN A 72 5.29 15.09 21.97
C ASN A 72 4.34 14.29 21.08
N ILE A 73 4.90 13.40 20.27
CA ILE A 73 4.10 12.47 19.45
C ILE A 73 3.51 11.41 20.37
N GLU A 74 2.23 11.10 20.17
CA GLU A 74 1.50 10.07 20.92
C GLU A 74 1.55 8.71 20.21
N GLN A 75 1.49 8.73 18.86
CA GLN A 75 1.49 7.50 18.07
C GLN A 75 2.21 7.65 16.72
N PHE A 76 2.98 6.63 16.36
CA PHE A 76 3.63 6.49 15.06
C PHE A 76 3.16 5.19 14.39
N ILE A 77 2.49 5.31 13.24
CA ILE A 77 1.99 4.19 12.45
C ILE A 77 2.81 4.09 11.17
N TYR A 78 3.47 2.96 10.96
CA TYR A 78 4.30 2.69 9.79
C TYR A 78 3.60 1.77 8.80
N ALA A 79 3.47 2.21 7.55
CA ALA A 79 3.02 1.37 6.45
C ALA A 79 4.20 0.53 5.91
N SER A 80 4.28 -0.71 6.36
CA SER A 80 5.15 -1.75 5.81
C SER A 80 4.51 -2.39 4.56
N SER A 81 4.66 -3.67 4.37
CA SER A 81 4.06 -4.42 3.26
C SER A 81 4.00 -5.90 3.59
N SER A 82 2.96 -6.60 3.16
CA SER A 82 2.91 -8.06 3.23
C SER A 82 3.98 -8.74 2.34
N SER A 83 4.59 -8.00 1.40
CA SER A 83 5.70 -8.52 0.59
C SER A 83 6.96 -8.88 1.40
N VAL A 84 7.06 -8.44 2.66
CA VAL A 84 8.15 -8.82 3.58
C VAL A 84 8.21 -10.33 3.85
N TYR A 85 7.11 -11.03 3.64
CA TYR A 85 7.08 -12.49 3.85
C TYR A 85 7.79 -13.28 2.74
N GLY A 86 7.90 -12.73 1.53
CA GLY A 86 8.50 -13.41 0.39
C GLY A 86 7.61 -14.54 -0.16
N VAL A 87 8.17 -15.75 -0.32
CA VAL A 87 7.42 -16.96 -0.69
C VAL A 87 7.09 -17.73 0.57
N LYS A 88 5.83 -18.13 0.70
CA LYS A 88 5.35 -18.92 1.82
C LYS A 88 4.43 -20.04 1.32
N GLU A 89 4.71 -21.24 1.80
CA GLU A 89 3.91 -22.46 1.52
C GLU A 89 2.82 -22.69 2.57
N GLU A 90 2.90 -22.00 3.70
CA GLU A 90 1.93 -22.09 4.78
C GLU A 90 0.54 -21.65 4.30
N ASN A 91 -0.48 -22.37 4.73
CA ASN A 91 -1.88 -22.09 4.39
C ASN A 91 -2.37 -20.73 4.93
N SER A 92 -1.67 -20.18 5.92
CA SER A 92 -2.00 -18.90 6.54
C SER A 92 -0.72 -18.26 7.09
N VAL A 93 -0.36 -17.09 6.56
CA VAL A 93 0.82 -16.35 6.98
C VAL A 93 0.39 -15.36 8.06
N THR A 94 0.82 -15.63 9.29
CA THR A 94 0.63 -14.78 10.47
C THR A 94 1.86 -13.91 10.71
N GLU A 95 1.72 -12.92 11.60
CA GLU A 95 2.80 -11.99 11.95
C GLU A 95 3.97 -12.66 12.68
N ASP A 96 3.74 -13.84 13.27
CA ASP A 96 4.75 -14.62 13.99
C ASP A 96 5.67 -15.41 13.06
N LEU A 97 5.27 -15.58 11.80
CA LEU A 97 6.12 -16.27 10.83
C LEU A 97 7.31 -15.38 10.44
N LYS A 98 8.45 -16.03 10.25
CA LYS A 98 9.68 -15.36 9.83
C LYS A 98 9.47 -14.64 8.50
N ALA A 99 9.75 -13.35 8.48
CA ALA A 99 9.80 -12.58 7.26
C ALA A 99 11.07 -12.94 6.45
N GLU A 100 10.91 -13.20 5.14
CA GLU A 100 12.00 -13.60 4.22
C GLU A 100 11.87 -12.81 2.91
N PRO A 101 12.09 -11.48 2.97
CA PRO A 101 11.87 -10.60 1.83
C PRO A 101 12.82 -10.93 0.68
N ILE A 102 12.30 -10.92 -0.55
CA ILE A 102 13.06 -11.27 -1.77
C ILE A 102 13.67 -10.02 -2.40
N THR A 103 12.91 -8.93 -2.48
CA THR A 103 13.30 -7.70 -3.17
C THR A 103 13.89 -6.68 -2.21
N ASP A 104 14.70 -5.76 -2.70
CA ASP A 104 15.26 -4.69 -1.87
C ASP A 104 14.18 -3.77 -1.29
N TYR A 105 13.11 -3.52 -2.05
CA TYR A 105 11.93 -2.82 -1.51
C TYR A 105 11.40 -3.49 -0.25
N SER A 106 11.15 -4.79 -0.29
CA SER A 106 10.61 -5.52 0.86
C SER A 106 11.61 -5.71 1.99
N LYS A 107 12.91 -5.86 1.69
CA LYS A 107 13.98 -5.89 2.69
C LYS A 107 14.03 -4.59 3.50
N PHE A 108 14.03 -3.44 2.81
CA PHE A 108 14.05 -2.14 3.51
C PHE A 108 12.76 -1.84 4.26
N LYS A 109 11.61 -2.33 3.80
CA LYS A 109 10.38 -2.28 4.58
C LYS A 109 10.54 -3.02 5.91
N LEU A 110 11.10 -4.23 5.89
CA LEU A 110 11.35 -5.04 7.09
C LEU A 110 12.40 -4.40 8.02
N GLU A 111 13.48 -3.86 7.47
CA GLU A 111 14.51 -3.18 8.27
C GLU A 111 13.95 -1.95 8.99
N CYS A 112 13.10 -1.17 8.33
CA CYS A 112 12.39 -0.04 8.96
C CYS A 112 11.46 -0.47 10.09
N GLU A 113 10.79 -1.63 9.97
CA GLU A 113 10.02 -2.22 11.08
C GLU A 113 10.92 -2.42 12.31
N GLY A 114 12.08 -3.05 12.11
CA GLY A 114 13.05 -3.28 13.18
C GLY A 114 13.56 -1.99 13.81
N ILE A 115 13.86 -0.96 13.01
CA ILE A 115 14.30 0.36 13.51
C ILE A 115 13.19 0.96 14.39
N LEU A 116 11.94 0.97 13.93
CA LEU A 116 10.84 1.56 14.69
C LEU A 116 10.56 0.81 15.99
N LEU A 117 10.49 -0.52 15.97
CA LEU A 117 10.18 -1.33 17.16
C LEU A 117 11.28 -1.25 18.22
N ASN A 118 12.54 -1.19 17.79
CA ASN A 118 13.68 -1.10 18.71
C ASN A 118 13.94 0.34 19.25
N GLU A 119 13.20 1.34 18.75
CA GLU A 119 13.33 2.70 19.25
C GLU A 119 12.76 2.83 20.67
N SER A 120 13.51 3.44 21.57
CA SER A 120 13.13 3.66 22.98
C SER A 120 12.22 4.89 23.19
N ALA A 121 11.52 5.34 22.15
CA ALA A 121 10.62 6.49 22.22
C ALA A 121 9.40 6.22 23.10
N LYS A 122 8.81 7.31 23.63
CA LYS A 122 7.62 7.24 24.51
C LYS A 122 6.30 7.11 23.73
N TYR A 123 6.30 7.33 22.41
CA TYR A 123 5.08 7.22 21.61
C TYR A 123 4.73 5.75 21.31
N ASN A 124 3.45 5.48 21.13
CA ASN A 124 2.96 4.19 20.71
C ASN A 124 3.36 3.91 19.25
N LYS A 125 3.83 2.69 18.97
CA LYS A 125 4.35 2.28 17.65
C LYS A 125 3.51 1.15 17.10
N THR A 126 3.04 1.32 15.87
CA THR A 126 2.27 0.27 15.19
C THR A 126 2.78 0.09 13.77
N ILE A 127 2.94 -1.15 13.36
CA ILE A 127 3.30 -1.52 12.00
C ILE A 127 2.11 -2.17 11.33
N ILE A 128 1.77 -1.70 10.14
CA ILE A 128 0.76 -2.33 9.29
C ILE A 128 1.46 -2.96 8.09
N ARG A 129 1.21 -4.24 7.85
CA ARG A 129 1.64 -5.00 6.66
C ARG A 129 0.43 -5.18 5.74
N PRO A 130 0.14 -4.23 4.87
CA PRO A 130 -1.03 -4.28 4.01
C PRO A 130 -0.91 -5.36 2.95
N ALA A 131 -2.05 -5.98 2.61
CA ALA A 131 -2.28 -6.66 1.34
C ALA A 131 -2.25 -5.66 0.16
N THR A 132 -2.37 -6.15 -1.07
CA THR A 132 -2.52 -5.29 -2.24
C THR A 132 -3.84 -4.54 -2.15
N VAL A 133 -3.76 -3.21 -2.07
CA VAL A 133 -4.95 -2.35 -1.97
C VAL A 133 -5.58 -2.16 -3.34
N CYS A 134 -6.89 -2.34 -3.45
CA CYS A 134 -7.64 -2.23 -4.69
C CYS A 134 -8.95 -1.45 -4.51
N GLY A 135 -9.59 -1.12 -5.63
CA GLY A 135 -10.82 -0.33 -5.68
C GLY A 135 -10.58 1.09 -6.19
N TYR A 136 -11.65 1.88 -6.20
CA TYR A 136 -11.61 3.28 -6.63
C TYR A 136 -11.11 4.18 -5.51
N SER A 137 -10.25 5.14 -5.86
CA SER A 137 -9.83 6.22 -4.97
C SER A 137 -9.46 7.47 -5.77
N GLU A 138 -9.49 8.66 -5.13
CA GLU A 138 -9.09 9.92 -5.77
C GLU A 138 -7.61 9.90 -6.24
N ARG A 139 -6.73 9.23 -5.50
CA ARG A 139 -5.37 8.91 -5.95
C ARG A 139 -5.37 7.51 -6.56
N GLN A 140 -6.02 7.37 -7.72
CA GLN A 140 -6.15 6.07 -8.39
C GLN A 140 -4.81 5.50 -8.83
N ARG A 141 -4.61 4.20 -8.53
CA ARG A 141 -3.56 3.38 -9.13
C ARG A 141 -4.20 2.34 -10.05
N LEU A 142 -3.68 2.23 -11.28
CA LEU A 142 -4.09 1.22 -12.26
C LEU A 142 -2.96 0.21 -12.57
N ASP A 143 -1.93 0.19 -11.72
CA ASP A 143 -0.76 -0.70 -11.80
C ASP A 143 -0.72 -1.78 -10.70
N VAL A 144 -1.85 -2.04 -10.03
CA VAL A 144 -2.05 -3.14 -9.08
C VAL A 144 -3.05 -4.16 -9.63
N ILE A 145 -2.92 -5.43 -9.23
CA ILE A 145 -3.52 -6.58 -9.93
C ILE A 145 -5.02 -6.43 -10.22
N VAL A 146 -5.85 -6.17 -9.23
CA VAL A 146 -7.31 -6.05 -9.43
C VAL A 146 -7.65 -4.88 -10.34
N ASN A 147 -7.01 -3.73 -10.09
CA ASN A 147 -7.30 -2.49 -10.80
C ASN A 147 -6.85 -2.55 -12.27
N ILE A 148 -5.67 -3.13 -12.55
CA ILE A 148 -5.17 -3.27 -13.93
C ILE A 148 -6.03 -4.26 -14.73
N LEU A 149 -6.42 -5.40 -14.15
CA LEU A 149 -7.29 -6.36 -14.81
C LEU A 149 -8.66 -5.73 -15.14
N THR A 150 -9.26 -5.00 -14.19
CA THR A 150 -10.54 -4.31 -14.38
C THR A 150 -10.45 -3.23 -15.46
N ASN A 151 -9.38 -2.44 -15.46
CA ASN A 151 -9.14 -1.40 -16.47
C ASN A 151 -9.04 -2.00 -17.88
N HIS A 152 -8.26 -3.06 -18.05
CA HIS A 152 -8.12 -3.75 -19.33
C HIS A 152 -9.43 -4.44 -19.76
N ALA A 153 -10.16 -5.07 -18.84
CA ALA A 153 -11.44 -5.69 -19.13
C ALA A 153 -12.46 -4.67 -19.63
N TYR A 154 -12.57 -3.54 -18.96
CA TYR A 154 -13.57 -2.52 -19.29
C TYR A 154 -13.32 -1.84 -20.64
N PHE A 155 -12.08 -1.35 -20.88
CA PHE A 155 -11.76 -0.56 -22.06
C PHE A 155 -11.26 -1.38 -23.24
N ASN A 156 -10.42 -2.40 -23.00
CA ASN A 156 -9.78 -3.19 -24.06
C ASN A 156 -10.51 -4.50 -24.36
N LYS A 157 -11.53 -4.85 -23.54
CA LYS A 157 -12.25 -6.12 -23.65
C LYS A 157 -11.33 -7.35 -23.59
N LYS A 158 -10.24 -7.24 -22.83
CA LYS A 158 -9.24 -8.30 -22.66
C LYS A 158 -8.76 -8.34 -21.22
N ILE A 159 -8.57 -9.54 -20.69
CA ILE A 159 -7.99 -9.81 -19.38
C ILE A 159 -6.79 -10.73 -19.61
N ILE A 160 -5.58 -10.20 -19.47
CA ILE A 160 -4.37 -11.00 -19.62
C ILE A 160 -4.00 -11.57 -18.25
N ILE A 161 -3.96 -12.89 -18.15
CA ILE A 161 -3.66 -13.64 -16.93
C ILE A 161 -2.21 -14.10 -17.02
N HIS A 162 -1.32 -13.43 -16.32
CA HIS A 162 0.08 -13.79 -16.22
C HIS A 162 0.28 -14.87 -15.15
N GLY A 163 0.63 -16.09 -15.56
CA GLY A 163 0.69 -17.26 -14.68
C GLY A 163 -0.72 -17.76 -14.35
N GLY A 164 -1.22 -17.50 -13.14
CA GLY A 164 -2.61 -17.77 -12.77
C GLY A 164 -2.79 -18.37 -11.37
N ASP A 165 -1.97 -19.32 -10.97
CA ASP A 165 -2.14 -20.08 -9.72
C ASP A 165 -1.57 -19.35 -8.49
N GLN A 166 -0.64 -18.39 -8.71
CA GLN A 166 -0.02 -17.63 -7.62
C GLN A 166 -1.06 -16.82 -6.85
N LEU A 167 -1.01 -16.92 -5.54
CA LEU A 167 -1.94 -16.25 -4.63
C LEU A 167 -1.52 -14.82 -4.38
N ARG A 168 -2.52 -13.95 -4.32
CA ARG A 168 -2.38 -12.53 -4.00
C ARG A 168 -3.38 -12.14 -2.92
N PRO A 169 -2.91 -11.74 -1.76
CA PRO A 169 -3.78 -11.10 -0.77
C PRO A 169 -4.19 -9.72 -1.27
N ASN A 170 -5.48 -9.41 -1.11
CA ASN A 170 -6.04 -8.12 -1.50
C ASN A 170 -6.92 -7.55 -0.40
N ILE A 171 -7.15 -6.24 -0.44
CA ILE A 171 -8.06 -5.53 0.45
C ILE A 171 -8.67 -4.33 -0.29
N HIS A 172 -9.93 -4.05 -0.01
CA HIS A 172 -10.59 -2.84 -0.48
C HIS A 172 -9.97 -1.59 0.14
N ILE A 173 -9.86 -0.50 -0.63
CA ILE A 173 -9.25 0.76 -0.17
C ILE A 173 -9.96 1.36 1.05
N ASP A 174 -11.29 1.26 1.12
CA ASP A 174 -12.05 1.78 2.26
C ASP A 174 -11.73 1.01 3.54
N ASP A 175 -11.66 -0.33 3.47
CA ASP A 175 -11.28 -1.16 4.61
C ASP A 175 -9.83 -0.93 5.02
N MET A 176 -8.93 -0.69 4.03
CA MET A 176 -7.56 -0.30 4.35
C MET A 176 -7.52 1.03 5.13
N SER A 177 -8.29 2.02 4.69
CA SER A 177 -8.40 3.31 5.39
C SER A 177 -8.99 3.15 6.79
N GLU A 178 -10.05 2.36 6.93
CA GLU A 178 -10.69 2.06 8.22
C GLU A 178 -9.72 1.36 9.19
N SER A 179 -8.82 0.50 8.68
CA SER A 179 -7.82 -0.16 9.52
C SER A 179 -6.89 0.83 10.22
N TYR A 180 -6.48 1.91 9.54
CA TYR A 180 -5.69 2.98 10.16
C TYR A 180 -6.48 3.71 11.24
N LEU A 181 -7.75 4.02 10.98
CA LEU A 181 -8.62 4.65 11.97
C LEU A 181 -8.79 3.77 13.21
N LYS A 182 -9.01 2.46 13.02
CA LYS A 182 -9.10 1.50 14.14
C LYS A 182 -7.81 1.39 14.95
N VAL A 183 -6.66 1.47 14.31
CA VAL A 183 -5.36 1.51 15.00
C VAL A 183 -5.21 2.79 15.80
N ILE A 184 -5.63 3.95 15.28
CA ILE A 184 -5.62 5.24 16.00
C ILE A 184 -6.52 5.18 17.20
N GLU A 185 -7.78 4.75 17.05
CA GLU A 185 -8.78 4.62 18.13
C GLU A 185 -8.34 3.67 19.24
N ASN A 186 -7.50 2.69 18.94
CA ASN A 186 -7.01 1.67 19.85
C ASN A 186 -5.50 1.75 20.08
N SER A 187 -4.96 2.94 20.18
CA SER A 187 -3.51 3.22 20.24
C SER A 187 -2.78 2.37 21.29
N GLU A 188 -3.29 2.27 22.51
CA GLU A 188 -2.71 1.48 23.59
C GLU A 188 -2.66 -0.02 23.29
N LYS A 189 -3.73 -0.58 22.71
CA LYS A 189 -3.79 -2.01 22.35
C LYS A 189 -2.93 -2.34 21.14
N SER A 190 -2.66 -1.36 20.29
CA SER A 190 -1.85 -1.51 19.08
C SER A 190 -0.39 -1.14 19.28
N ASN A 191 -0.01 -0.71 20.50
CA ASN A 191 1.37 -0.33 20.80
C ASN A 191 2.33 -1.53 20.70
N ASN A 192 3.44 -1.34 19.99
CA ASN A 192 4.45 -2.35 19.66
C ASN A 192 3.89 -3.56 18.91
N GLU A 193 2.78 -3.39 18.21
CA GLU A 193 2.19 -4.46 17.42
C GLU A 193 2.52 -4.34 15.93
N ILE A 194 2.62 -5.52 15.30
CA ILE A 194 2.61 -5.67 13.84
C ILE A 194 1.27 -6.29 13.48
N PHE A 195 0.59 -5.74 12.48
CA PHE A 195 -0.67 -6.27 11.97
C PHE A 195 -0.61 -6.54 10.48
N ASN A 196 -0.94 -7.75 10.08
CA ASN A 196 -1.36 -8.02 8.72
C ASN A 196 -2.73 -7.41 8.48
N VAL A 197 -2.89 -6.70 7.38
CA VAL A 197 -4.16 -6.10 7.00
C VAL A 197 -4.50 -6.49 5.57
N GLY A 198 -5.39 -7.44 5.43
CA GLY A 198 -5.88 -7.99 4.19
C GLY A 198 -7.25 -8.61 4.38
N ASP A 199 -7.86 -9.02 3.28
CA ASP A 199 -9.16 -9.67 3.28
C ASP A 199 -9.09 -10.98 2.52
N GLU A 200 -9.33 -10.93 1.19
CA GLU A 200 -9.42 -12.12 0.35
C GLU A 200 -8.05 -12.47 -0.25
N ASN A 201 -7.70 -13.75 -0.13
CA ASN A 201 -6.51 -14.33 -0.74
C ASN A 201 -6.91 -15.14 -1.98
N HIS A 202 -6.82 -14.56 -3.15
CA HIS A 202 -7.20 -15.20 -4.41
C HIS A 202 -6.01 -15.46 -5.32
N SER A 203 -6.12 -16.50 -6.15
CA SER A 203 -5.20 -16.68 -7.28
C SER A 203 -5.45 -15.60 -8.34
N VAL A 204 -4.42 -15.27 -9.11
CA VAL A 204 -4.55 -14.32 -10.24
C VAL A 204 -5.61 -14.76 -11.22
N LYS A 205 -5.73 -16.07 -11.48
CA LYS A 205 -6.81 -16.64 -12.28
C LYS A 205 -8.19 -16.34 -11.69
N LYS A 206 -8.36 -16.55 -10.37
CA LYS A 206 -9.64 -16.27 -9.69
C LYS A 206 -9.98 -14.80 -9.73
N LEU A 207 -9.02 -13.91 -9.53
CA LEU A 207 -9.23 -12.45 -9.67
C LEU A 207 -9.67 -12.08 -11.09
N ALA A 208 -9.06 -12.68 -12.12
CA ALA A 208 -9.46 -12.47 -13.50
C ALA A 208 -10.89 -12.95 -13.79
N GLU A 209 -11.29 -14.10 -13.24
CA GLU A 209 -12.67 -14.61 -13.33
C GLU A 209 -13.67 -13.66 -12.64
N MET A 210 -13.33 -13.13 -11.46
CA MET A 210 -14.16 -12.15 -10.75
C MET A 210 -14.34 -10.86 -11.57
N VAL A 211 -13.25 -10.36 -12.19
CA VAL A 211 -13.32 -9.21 -13.09
C VAL A 211 -14.20 -9.52 -14.32
N ASN A 212 -14.07 -10.73 -14.89
CA ASN A 212 -14.88 -11.13 -16.05
C ASN A 212 -16.38 -11.18 -15.75
N LEU A 213 -16.77 -11.53 -14.51
CA LEU A 213 -18.19 -11.46 -14.09
C LEU A 213 -18.76 -10.04 -14.18
N SER A 214 -17.96 -9.02 -13.84
CA SER A 214 -18.36 -7.60 -13.93
C SER A 214 -18.16 -7.00 -15.34
N CYS A 215 -17.32 -7.64 -16.17
CA CYS A 215 -17.03 -7.24 -17.55
C CYS A 215 -17.13 -8.46 -18.49
N PRO A 216 -18.34 -9.00 -18.73
CA PRO A 216 -18.53 -10.30 -19.41
C PRO A 216 -18.09 -10.31 -20.89
N ASP A 217 -18.00 -9.13 -21.52
CA ASP A 217 -17.50 -9.00 -22.90
C ASP A 217 -15.99 -9.13 -23.01
N ALA A 218 -15.25 -9.24 -21.90
CA ALA A 218 -13.81 -9.30 -21.92
C ALA A 218 -13.32 -10.75 -22.15
N GLN A 219 -12.40 -10.90 -23.09
CA GLN A 219 -11.76 -12.19 -23.39
C GLN A 219 -10.66 -12.48 -22.37
N LEU A 220 -10.68 -13.67 -21.75
CA LEU A 220 -9.61 -14.18 -20.90
C LEU A 220 -8.48 -14.74 -21.77
N ILE A 221 -7.27 -14.25 -21.57
CA ILE A 221 -6.05 -14.65 -22.28
C ILE A 221 -5.03 -15.11 -21.25
N HIS A 222 -4.55 -16.35 -21.36
CA HIS A 222 -3.54 -16.91 -20.46
C HIS A 222 -2.15 -16.78 -21.07
N GLU A 223 -1.23 -16.17 -20.31
CA GLU A 223 0.19 -16.08 -20.64
C GLU A 223 1.02 -16.76 -19.55
N LYS A 224 1.96 -17.61 -19.96
CA LYS A 224 2.88 -18.26 -19.03
C LYS A 224 3.92 -17.25 -18.56
N ILE A 225 3.97 -17.00 -17.26
CA ILE A 225 5.04 -16.23 -16.61
C ILE A 225 5.39 -16.94 -15.30
N GLU A 226 6.67 -16.98 -14.96
CA GLU A 226 7.15 -17.42 -13.65
C GLU A 226 7.15 -16.21 -12.68
N ASP A 227 6.09 -16.09 -11.88
CA ASP A 227 6.06 -15.20 -10.73
C ASP A 227 6.04 -16.05 -9.46
N GLN A 228 7.18 -16.12 -8.78
CA GLN A 228 7.39 -16.99 -7.61
C GLN A 228 6.67 -16.49 -6.36
N ARG A 229 6.25 -15.23 -6.29
CA ARG A 229 5.56 -14.70 -5.13
C ARG A 229 4.18 -15.32 -4.99
N SER A 230 3.96 -16.06 -3.93
CA SER A 230 2.66 -16.67 -3.62
C SER A 230 2.55 -16.81 -2.10
N TYR A 231 1.55 -16.20 -1.49
CA TYR A 231 1.28 -16.30 -0.06
C TYR A 231 -0.14 -15.87 0.27
N LYS A 232 -0.62 -16.34 1.42
CA LYS A 232 -1.93 -15.96 2.00
C LYS A 232 -1.68 -15.34 3.37
N ILE A 233 -2.13 -14.12 3.59
CA ILE A 233 -2.03 -13.52 4.93
C ILE A 233 -3.29 -13.75 5.75
N SER A 234 -3.09 -13.88 7.06
CA SER A 234 -4.17 -13.84 8.06
C SER A 234 -4.24 -12.47 8.70
N SER A 235 -5.45 -11.92 8.82
CA SER A 235 -5.73 -10.68 9.56
C SER A 235 -6.45 -10.97 10.89
N GLU A 236 -6.37 -12.20 11.41
CA GLU A 236 -7.01 -12.56 12.68
C GLU A 236 -6.45 -11.78 13.86
N LYS A 237 -5.15 -11.46 13.85
CA LYS A 237 -4.51 -10.74 14.95
C LYS A 237 -5.12 -9.35 15.14
N ILE A 238 -5.27 -8.56 14.08
CA ILE A 238 -5.86 -7.22 14.16
C ILE A 238 -7.33 -7.29 14.60
N PHE A 239 -8.08 -8.28 14.12
CA PHE A 239 -9.45 -8.51 14.57
C PHE A 239 -9.51 -8.80 16.07
N ASN A 240 -8.75 -9.77 16.54
CA ASN A 240 -8.75 -10.20 17.94
C ASN A 240 -8.26 -9.09 18.89
N LYS A 241 -7.31 -8.27 18.45
CA LYS A 241 -6.66 -7.26 19.28
C LYS A 241 -7.48 -5.97 19.39
N ILE A 242 -8.01 -5.46 18.27
CA ILE A 242 -8.68 -4.17 18.17
C ILE A 242 -10.05 -4.19 17.47
N GLY A 243 -10.58 -5.38 17.14
CA GLY A 243 -11.91 -5.54 16.55
C GLY A 243 -12.04 -5.11 15.09
N PHE A 244 -10.94 -4.89 14.38
CA PHE A 244 -11.02 -4.54 12.96
C PHE A 244 -11.45 -5.74 12.12
N LYS A 245 -12.46 -5.54 11.28
CA LYS A 245 -12.95 -6.51 10.30
C LYS A 245 -13.32 -5.80 9.02
N THR A 246 -12.91 -6.37 7.89
CA THR A 246 -13.30 -5.90 6.55
C THR A 246 -14.81 -5.94 6.35
N GLN A 247 -15.34 -4.95 5.65
CA GLN A 247 -16.76 -4.80 5.33
C GLN A 247 -17.03 -4.94 3.83
N LYS A 248 -16.00 -4.81 3.00
CA LYS A 248 -16.09 -4.82 1.55
C LYS A 248 -15.27 -5.97 0.95
N THR A 249 -15.82 -6.56 -0.10
CA THR A 249 -15.18 -7.64 -0.87
C THR A 249 -14.36 -7.10 -2.03
N ILE A 250 -13.53 -7.96 -2.64
CA ILE A 250 -12.84 -7.64 -3.89
C ILE A 250 -13.83 -7.43 -5.04
N SER A 251 -14.96 -8.11 -5.03
CA SER A 251 -16.05 -7.85 -5.98
C SER A 251 -16.61 -6.42 -5.86
N ASN A 252 -16.71 -5.87 -4.63
CA ASN A 252 -17.07 -4.47 -4.44
C ASN A 252 -16.00 -3.55 -5.06
N ALA A 253 -14.71 -3.82 -4.83
CA ALA A 253 -13.62 -3.03 -5.42
C ALA A 253 -13.66 -3.01 -6.96
N ILE A 254 -13.95 -4.16 -7.58
CA ILE A 254 -14.11 -4.29 -9.03
C ILE A 254 -15.30 -3.44 -9.52
N ASN A 255 -16.45 -3.55 -8.84
CA ASN A 255 -17.67 -2.83 -9.22
C ASN A 255 -17.48 -1.30 -9.04
N ASP A 256 -16.86 -0.86 -7.96
CA ASP A 256 -16.54 0.56 -7.72
C ASP A 256 -15.67 1.15 -8.86
N LEU A 257 -14.69 0.38 -9.36
CA LEU A 257 -13.89 0.76 -10.51
C LEU A 257 -14.70 0.83 -11.79
N VAL A 258 -15.52 -0.19 -12.07
CA VAL A 258 -16.40 -0.22 -13.26
C VAL A 258 -17.35 0.98 -13.25
N ASP A 259 -17.91 1.31 -12.11
CA ASP A 259 -18.79 2.47 -11.96
C ASP A 259 -18.03 3.80 -12.09
N ALA A 260 -16.80 3.89 -11.60
CA ALA A 260 -15.94 5.05 -11.82
C ALA A 260 -15.62 5.25 -13.32
N PHE A 261 -15.40 4.16 -14.08
CA PHE A 261 -15.20 4.23 -15.53
C PHE A 261 -16.48 4.64 -16.26
N LYS A 262 -17.63 4.05 -15.93
CA LYS A 262 -18.94 4.41 -16.51
C LYS A 262 -19.29 5.87 -16.29
N ASN A 263 -19.04 6.37 -15.08
CA ASN A 263 -19.32 7.75 -14.67
C ASN A 263 -18.20 8.74 -15.09
N LYS A 264 -17.22 8.30 -15.86
CA LYS A 264 -16.10 9.12 -16.36
C LYS A 264 -15.28 9.81 -15.25
N LYS A 265 -15.29 9.27 -14.03
CA LYS A 265 -14.42 9.74 -12.94
C LYS A 265 -12.94 9.44 -13.23
N LEU A 266 -12.67 8.37 -13.97
CA LEU A 266 -11.34 8.00 -14.46
C LEU A 266 -11.34 8.04 -15.99
N THR A 267 -10.53 8.91 -16.57
CA THR A 267 -10.43 9.10 -18.01
C THR A 267 -8.99 8.93 -18.49
N ASN A 268 -8.79 8.63 -19.78
CA ASN A 268 -7.47 8.45 -20.37
C ASN A 268 -6.59 7.43 -19.62
N THR A 269 -7.19 6.40 -19.05
CA THR A 269 -6.61 5.48 -18.07
C THR A 269 -5.32 4.81 -18.53
N PHE A 270 -5.06 4.63 -19.83
CA PHE A 270 -3.82 4.07 -20.38
C PHE A 270 -2.77 5.12 -20.72
N LYS A 271 -3.17 6.39 -20.90
CA LYS A 271 -2.30 7.46 -21.39
C LYS A 271 -1.83 8.40 -20.28
N ASP A 272 -2.65 8.58 -19.25
CA ASP A 272 -2.34 9.48 -18.16
C ASP A 272 -1.40 8.78 -17.16
N ASP A 273 -0.21 9.35 -17.00
CA ASP A 273 0.85 8.79 -16.18
C ASP A 273 0.52 8.82 -14.68
N GLN A 274 -0.39 9.67 -14.23
CA GLN A 274 -0.81 9.76 -12.84
C GLN A 274 -1.34 8.43 -12.26
N TYR A 275 -1.81 7.52 -13.11
CA TYR A 275 -2.34 6.21 -12.69
C TYR A 275 -1.26 5.13 -12.50
N TYR A 276 -0.01 5.40 -12.86
CA TYR A 276 1.06 4.42 -12.91
C TYR A 276 2.28 4.89 -12.14
N ASN A 277 2.56 4.33 -10.98
CA ASN A 277 3.68 4.76 -10.15
C ASN A 277 5.02 4.74 -10.89
N ILE A 278 5.27 3.69 -11.68
CA ILE A 278 6.51 3.58 -12.47
C ILE A 278 6.68 4.77 -13.44
N ARG A 279 5.59 5.26 -14.05
CA ARG A 279 5.65 6.40 -14.97
C ARG A 279 5.85 7.71 -14.22
N ILE A 280 5.16 7.89 -13.08
CA ILE A 280 5.34 9.05 -12.21
C ILE A 280 6.81 9.17 -11.78
N ILE A 281 7.40 8.09 -11.27
CA ILE A 281 8.81 8.10 -10.83
C ILE A 281 9.73 8.39 -12.02
N LYS A 282 9.52 7.72 -13.16
CA LYS A 282 10.34 7.94 -14.35
C LYS A 282 10.33 9.39 -14.83
N ASN A 283 9.15 10.02 -14.84
CA ASN A 283 9.00 11.40 -15.27
C ASN A 283 9.60 12.42 -14.29
N ASN A 284 9.59 12.10 -13.00
CA ASN A 284 10.13 12.97 -11.96
C ASN A 284 11.55 12.58 -11.50
N LEU A 285 12.19 11.60 -12.16
CA LEU A 285 13.47 11.05 -11.70
C LEU A 285 14.57 12.12 -11.59
N LYS A 286 14.62 13.06 -12.54
CA LYS A 286 15.62 14.13 -12.53
C LYS A 286 15.46 15.10 -11.35
N SER A 287 14.23 15.48 -11.01
CA SER A 287 13.97 16.35 -9.86
C SER A 287 14.26 15.63 -8.54
N LEU A 288 13.89 14.36 -8.44
CA LEU A 288 14.14 13.53 -7.25
C LEU A 288 15.63 13.24 -6.98
N LEU A 289 16.48 13.34 -8.02
CA LEU A 289 17.93 13.15 -7.87
C LEU A 289 18.68 14.45 -7.52
N ASN A 290 18.07 15.61 -7.74
CA ASN A 290 18.73 16.91 -7.54
C ASN A 290 18.37 17.55 -6.18
N ASP A 291 17.45 16.95 -5.43
CA ASP A 291 17.10 17.34 -4.07
C ASP A 291 17.86 16.46 -3.04
#